data_8f40ae87e3516cebf2bb4682aff436ac
#
_entry.id   8f40ae87e3516cebf2bb4682aff436ac
#
_cell.length_a   1.000
_cell.length_b   1.000
_cell.length_c   1.000
_cell.angle_alpha   90.00
_cell.angle_beta   90.00
_cell.angle_gamma   90.00
#
_symmetry.space_group_name_H-M   'P 1'
#
loop_
_entity.id
_entity.type
_entity.pdbx_description
1 polymer ?
#
loop_
_entity_poly.entity_id
_entity_poly.type
_entity_poly.pdbx_seq_one_letter_code
_entity_poly.pdbx_strand_id
1 'polypeptide(L)'
;MKQSTTLLVLGLTGGLFVAAGCTPTTEPTRADKLVQATATATATATAVPSPTPDVRGELVAALQRSQGAAHRYAVRGNLPEGQNVNGTGAFDPKKRRFQTTISVTGGKYPSAGSRIVIGNDSYVRPSDDKDWVHVDLKRVKRDDPFLRFDWVDPTGLKAFTSSIASVDRVDPHTYTGRFDPTGKDATSFLPVGAPSIVSIGIRLSPFTITTDGQGWVTSIKVELSPSDGPKLMLTTTMKDHGKSLKINAPARAGEAADFYYRK
;
A
#
# COMPACT_ATOMS: atom_id res chain seq x y z
N MET A 1 -19.86 2.95 -38.42
CA MET A 1 -21.09 2.31 -37.91
C MET A 1 -21.33 2.79 -36.50
N LYS A 2 -22.45 3.46 -36.30
CA LYS A 2 -22.90 4.03 -35.02
C LYS A 2 -23.58 2.96 -34.19
N GLN A 3 -23.31 2.86 -32.91
CA GLN A 3 -24.19 2.27 -31.89
C GLN A 3 -23.85 2.97 -30.57
N SER A 4 -24.63 3.74 -30.12
CA SER A 4 -25.91 3.85 -29.38
C SER A 4 -25.72 3.48 -27.91
N THR A 5 -25.74 4.55 -27.16
CA THR A 5 -25.88 4.72 -25.72
C THR A 5 -27.18 4.10 -25.22
N THR A 6 -27.16 3.36 -24.12
CA THR A 6 -28.36 3.13 -23.33
C THR A 6 -28.04 3.40 -21.86
N LEU A 7 -28.59 4.53 -21.39
CA LEU A 7 -28.77 4.88 -19.99
C LEU A 7 -29.88 4.01 -19.39
N LEU A 8 -29.67 3.44 -18.23
CA LEU A 8 -30.76 2.92 -17.41
C LEU A 8 -30.62 3.49 -15.99
N VAL A 9 -31.55 4.40 -15.69
CA VAL A 9 -31.82 4.98 -14.38
C VAL A 9 -32.99 4.19 -13.78
N LEU A 10 -32.86 3.70 -12.57
CA LEU A 10 -33.96 3.34 -11.62
C LEU A 10 -33.26 3.18 -10.25
N GLY A 11 -33.69 3.70 -9.12
CA GLY A 11 -34.95 4.21 -8.66
C GLY A 11 -34.90 4.04 -7.14
N LEU A 12 -35.15 5.12 -6.41
CA LEU A 12 -35.27 5.20 -4.94
C LEU A 12 -36.48 4.39 -4.43
N THR A 13 -36.35 3.74 -3.25
CA THR A 13 -37.39 3.62 -2.19
C THR A 13 -36.64 3.26 -0.92
N GLY A 14 -36.63 3.94 0.20
CA GLY A 14 -37.68 4.55 0.97
C GLY A 14 -38.23 3.52 1.99
N GLY A 15 -37.71 3.50 3.24
CA GLY A 15 -38.26 2.64 4.31
C GLY A 15 -37.84 3.11 5.70
N LEU A 16 -38.59 4.09 6.22
CA LEU A 16 -38.60 4.50 7.62
C LEU A 16 -39.42 3.47 8.41
N PHE A 17 -38.86 2.89 9.48
CA PHE A 17 -39.67 2.26 10.52
C PHE A 17 -39.40 2.95 11.86
N VAL A 18 -40.40 3.72 12.29
CA VAL A 18 -40.61 4.20 13.67
C VAL A 18 -41.47 3.15 14.35
N ALA A 19 -41.03 2.65 15.48
CA ALA A 19 -41.89 1.92 16.41
C ALA A 19 -41.77 2.56 17.81
N ALA A 20 -42.77 3.33 18.14
CA ALA A 20 -43.08 3.74 19.49
C ALA A 20 -43.89 2.62 20.16
N GLY A 21 -43.58 2.30 21.41
CA GLY A 21 -44.30 1.30 22.18
C GLY A 21 -44.30 1.60 23.69
N CYS A 22 -45.39 1.99 24.14
CA CYS A 22 -45.94 2.41 25.40
C CYS A 22 -45.49 1.67 26.66
N THR A 23 -45.32 2.45 27.74
CA THR A 23 -45.41 2.07 29.15
C THR A 23 -46.86 1.76 29.58
N PRO A 24 -47.09 0.93 30.55
CA PRO A 24 -48.12 1.19 31.55
C PRO A 24 -47.58 1.23 32.98
N THR A 25 -47.95 2.28 33.65
CA THR A 25 -47.96 2.51 35.09
C THR A 25 -49.04 1.67 35.73
N THR A 26 -48.72 0.98 36.80
CA THR A 26 -49.73 0.62 37.84
C THR A 26 -49.05 0.47 39.22
N GLU A 27 -49.36 1.33 40.12
CA GLU A 27 -49.20 1.26 41.58
C GLU A 27 -50.50 0.83 42.22
N PRO A 28 -50.57 0.64 43.56
CA PRO A 28 -49.91 -0.34 44.42
C PRO A 28 -50.95 -1.19 45.20
N THR A 29 -50.56 -2.25 45.90
CA THR A 29 -51.28 -2.66 47.15
C THR A 29 -50.43 -3.62 48.02
N ARG A 30 -50.08 -3.13 49.19
CA ARG A 30 -50.15 -3.66 50.59
C ARG A 30 -49.56 -5.06 50.90
N ALA A 31 -48.51 -4.99 51.67
CA ALA A 31 -48.14 -5.74 52.88
C ALA A 31 -48.47 -7.25 52.96
N ASP A 32 -47.38 -8.04 53.08
CA ASP A 32 -47.28 -8.95 54.24
C ASP A 32 -45.81 -9.30 54.57
N LYS A 33 -45.62 -9.62 55.82
CA LYS A 33 -44.39 -9.74 56.59
C LYS A 33 -43.64 -11.05 56.32
N LEU A 34 -42.31 -10.98 56.55
CA LEU A 34 -41.41 -12.00 57.07
C LEU A 34 -41.01 -13.16 56.12
N VAL A 35 -39.74 -13.19 55.68
CA VAL A 35 -38.73 -14.07 56.27
C VAL A 35 -37.40 -13.62 55.68
N GLN A 36 -36.45 -13.28 56.55
CA GLN A 36 -35.07 -12.91 56.21
C GLN A 36 -34.27 -14.18 55.90
N ALA A 37 -34.16 -14.52 54.63
CA ALA A 37 -33.18 -15.49 54.15
C ALA A 37 -32.01 -14.72 53.60
N THR A 38 -30.91 -14.74 54.31
CA THR A 38 -29.63 -14.19 53.86
C THR A 38 -29.12 -15.06 52.71
N ALA A 39 -29.55 -14.74 51.50
CA ALA A 39 -28.94 -15.30 50.29
C ALA A 39 -27.64 -14.51 50.00
N THR A 40 -26.50 -15.14 50.30
CA THR A 40 -25.20 -14.70 49.86
C THR A 40 -25.22 -14.75 48.32
N ALA A 41 -25.51 -13.61 47.68
CA ALA A 41 -25.41 -13.49 46.25
C ALA A 41 -23.92 -13.55 45.88
N THR A 42 -23.47 -14.72 45.48
CA THR A 42 -22.18 -14.88 44.79
C THR A 42 -22.31 -14.10 43.48
N ALA A 43 -21.74 -12.90 43.45
CA ALA A 43 -21.64 -12.10 42.26
C ALA A 43 -20.76 -12.88 41.25
N THR A 44 -21.38 -13.57 40.32
CA THR A 44 -20.70 -14.14 39.15
C THR A 44 -20.19 -12.94 38.36
N ALA A 45 -18.87 -12.70 38.45
CA ALA A 45 -18.21 -11.69 37.63
C ALA A 45 -18.42 -12.07 36.16
N THR A 46 -19.32 -11.34 35.50
CA THR A 46 -19.49 -11.46 34.04
C THR A 46 -18.15 -11.08 33.39
N ALA A 47 -17.47 -12.06 32.81
CA ALA A 47 -16.24 -11.83 32.11
C ALA A 47 -16.53 -10.82 30.97
N VAL A 48 -15.94 -9.63 31.06
CA VAL A 48 -15.97 -8.64 29.99
C VAL A 48 -15.31 -9.29 28.78
N PRO A 49 -15.99 -9.40 27.62
CA PRO A 49 -15.38 -10.00 26.44
C PRO A 49 -14.11 -9.23 26.09
N SER A 50 -13.00 -9.95 25.96
CA SER A 50 -11.74 -9.37 25.52
C SER A 50 -11.92 -8.78 24.13
N PRO A 51 -11.49 -7.54 23.86
CA PRO A 51 -11.70 -6.92 22.56
C PRO A 51 -11.07 -7.79 21.46
N THR A 52 -11.82 -8.06 20.41
CA THR A 52 -11.32 -8.78 19.23
C THR A 52 -10.15 -7.98 18.64
N PRO A 53 -8.99 -8.60 18.40
CA PRO A 53 -7.84 -7.89 17.84
C PRO A 53 -8.18 -7.26 16.49
N ASP A 54 -7.89 -5.97 16.31
CA ASP A 54 -8.01 -5.30 15.02
C ASP A 54 -6.77 -5.62 14.15
N VAL A 55 -6.78 -6.82 13.58
CA VAL A 55 -5.68 -7.34 12.74
C VAL A 55 -5.37 -6.42 11.56
N ARG A 56 -6.41 -5.82 10.95
CA ARG A 56 -6.24 -4.88 9.84
C ARG A 56 -5.57 -3.59 10.31
N GLY A 57 -6.05 -3.02 11.41
CA GLY A 57 -5.47 -1.81 11.99
C GLY A 57 -4.00 -1.99 12.36
N GLU A 58 -3.63 -3.14 12.92
CA GLU A 58 -2.25 -3.47 13.25
C GLU A 58 -1.35 -3.53 12.00
N LEU A 59 -1.77 -4.22 10.94
CA LEU A 59 -1.03 -4.27 9.69
C LEU A 59 -0.89 -2.90 9.04
N VAL A 60 -1.97 -2.12 8.99
CA VAL A 60 -1.95 -0.76 8.44
C VAL A 60 -0.98 0.11 9.24
N ALA A 61 -0.97 0.02 10.56
CA ALA A 61 -0.03 0.76 11.40
C ALA A 61 1.44 0.36 11.14
N ALA A 62 1.73 -0.93 10.92
CA ALA A 62 3.07 -1.42 10.57
C ALA A 62 3.53 -0.89 9.20
N LEU A 63 2.65 -0.88 8.20
CA LEU A 63 2.92 -0.33 6.87
C LEU A 63 3.16 1.18 6.92
N GLN A 64 2.31 1.94 7.62
CA GLN A 64 2.46 3.38 7.79
C GLN A 64 3.75 3.74 8.54
N ARG A 65 4.09 2.98 9.59
CA ARG A 65 5.36 3.13 10.31
C ARG A 65 6.54 2.94 9.36
N SER A 66 6.52 1.89 8.55
CA SER A 66 7.59 1.58 7.59
C SER A 66 7.71 2.66 6.51
N GLN A 67 6.58 3.20 6.03
CA GLN A 67 6.57 4.31 5.07
C GLN A 67 7.14 5.60 5.66
N GLY A 68 6.85 5.91 6.91
CA GLY A 68 7.32 7.12 7.60
C GLY A 68 8.78 7.09 8.07
N ALA A 69 9.45 5.94 7.97
CA ALA A 69 10.82 5.74 8.41
C ALA A 69 11.78 5.59 7.22
N ALA A 70 13.05 5.96 7.44
CA ALA A 70 14.11 5.63 6.51
C ALA A 70 14.23 4.10 6.40
N HIS A 71 14.37 3.57 5.18
CA HIS A 71 14.53 2.14 4.94
C HIS A 71 15.23 1.84 3.62
N ARG A 72 15.78 0.64 3.50
CA ARG A 72 16.23 0.05 2.23
C ARG A 72 15.24 -1.01 1.80
N TYR A 73 15.13 -1.21 0.49
CA TYR A 73 14.33 -2.28 -0.07
C TYR A 73 15.04 -3.00 -1.22
N ALA A 74 14.61 -4.23 -1.48
CA ALA A 74 14.96 -4.97 -2.68
C ALA A 74 13.70 -5.66 -3.22
N VAL A 75 13.45 -5.56 -4.51
CA VAL A 75 12.33 -6.19 -5.21
C VAL A 75 12.84 -7.24 -6.18
N ARG A 76 12.15 -8.36 -6.25
CA ARG A 76 12.41 -9.45 -7.20
C ARG A 76 11.11 -10.09 -7.62
N GLY A 77 11.05 -10.55 -8.86
CA GLY A 77 9.89 -11.30 -9.34
C GLY A 77 9.86 -11.42 -10.84
N ASN A 78 8.79 -12.05 -11.32
CA ASN A 78 8.50 -12.15 -12.74
C ASN A 78 7.48 -11.09 -13.16
N LEU A 79 7.61 -10.65 -14.38
CA LEU A 79 6.74 -9.71 -15.07
C LEU A 79 6.09 -10.39 -16.29
N PRO A 80 5.10 -9.77 -16.95
CA PRO A 80 4.54 -10.29 -18.19
C PRO A 80 5.60 -10.58 -19.24
N GLU A 81 5.25 -11.38 -20.23
CA GLU A 81 6.10 -11.70 -21.40
C GLU A 81 7.46 -12.36 -21.05
N GLY A 82 7.51 -13.13 -19.95
CA GLY A 82 8.73 -13.82 -19.54
C GLY A 82 9.83 -12.93 -19.00
N GLN A 83 9.52 -11.70 -18.64
CA GLN A 83 10.45 -10.78 -18.02
C GLN A 83 10.63 -11.08 -16.53
N ASN A 84 11.78 -10.67 -16.00
CA ASN A 84 12.09 -10.71 -14.57
C ASN A 84 12.58 -9.35 -14.11
N VAL A 85 12.12 -8.91 -12.94
CA VAL A 85 12.58 -7.69 -12.29
C VAL A 85 13.51 -8.01 -11.12
N ASN A 86 14.59 -7.24 -11.02
CA ASN A 86 15.45 -7.16 -9.87
C ASN A 86 15.75 -5.69 -9.59
N GLY A 87 15.40 -5.21 -8.41
CA GLY A 87 15.60 -3.82 -8.05
C GLY A 87 16.06 -3.68 -6.61
N THR A 88 16.73 -2.57 -6.33
CA THR A 88 17.11 -2.16 -4.98
C THR A 88 16.89 -0.67 -4.83
N GLY A 89 16.61 -0.24 -3.60
CA GLY A 89 16.47 1.18 -3.34
C GLY A 89 16.59 1.52 -1.86
N ALA A 90 16.51 2.82 -1.62
CA ALA A 90 16.53 3.41 -0.30
C ALA A 90 15.67 4.67 -0.27
N PHE A 91 14.95 4.89 0.81
CA PHE A 91 14.11 6.05 1.01
C PHE A 91 14.32 6.63 2.41
N ASP A 92 14.56 7.93 2.50
CA ASP A 92 14.61 8.70 3.74
C ASP A 92 13.61 9.86 3.64
N PRO A 93 12.38 9.70 4.14
CA PRO A 93 11.34 10.72 4.03
C PRO A 93 11.69 12.00 4.78
N LYS A 94 12.37 11.90 5.92
CA LYS A 94 12.72 13.06 6.73
C LYS A 94 13.76 13.96 6.06
N LYS A 95 14.73 13.34 5.36
CA LYS A 95 15.78 14.07 4.63
C LYS A 95 15.39 14.34 3.18
N ARG A 96 14.21 13.89 2.73
CA ARG A 96 13.78 13.95 1.34
C ARG A 96 14.87 13.41 0.39
N ARG A 97 15.24 12.14 0.61
CA ARG A 97 16.21 11.43 -0.21
C ARG A 97 15.64 10.10 -0.66
N PHE A 98 15.80 9.81 -1.91
CA PHE A 98 15.35 8.57 -2.55
C PHE A 98 16.44 8.08 -3.49
N GLN A 99 16.60 6.77 -3.57
CA GLN A 99 17.47 6.11 -4.54
C GLN A 99 16.82 4.80 -4.98
N THR A 100 16.90 4.52 -6.27
CA THR A 100 16.49 3.23 -6.83
C THR A 100 17.38 2.83 -7.98
N THR A 101 17.59 1.54 -8.14
CA THR A 101 18.18 0.90 -9.33
C THR A 101 17.29 -0.28 -9.67
N ILE A 102 16.84 -0.37 -10.92
CA ILE A 102 15.97 -1.44 -11.40
C ILE A 102 16.58 -2.04 -12.66
N SER A 103 16.52 -3.35 -12.76
CA SER A 103 16.86 -4.12 -13.96
C SER A 103 15.72 -5.04 -14.31
N VAL A 104 15.26 -4.99 -15.54
CA VAL A 104 14.31 -5.92 -16.15
C VAL A 104 15.05 -6.74 -17.19
N THR A 105 15.06 -8.04 -17.03
CA THR A 105 15.74 -9.00 -17.91
C THR A 105 14.77 -9.96 -18.54
N GLY A 106 15.13 -10.60 -19.63
CA GLY A 106 14.24 -11.46 -20.41
C GLY A 106 13.22 -10.66 -21.24
N GLY A 107 12.31 -11.37 -21.92
CA GLY A 107 11.31 -10.76 -22.80
C GLY A 107 11.93 -10.00 -23.99
N LYS A 108 11.08 -9.24 -24.68
CA LYS A 108 11.46 -8.50 -25.90
C LYS A 108 12.19 -7.20 -25.59
N TYR A 109 11.96 -6.58 -24.44
CA TYR A 109 12.45 -5.24 -24.11
C TYR A 109 13.11 -5.22 -22.72
N PRO A 110 14.35 -5.76 -22.62
CA PRO A 110 15.12 -5.65 -21.38
C PRO A 110 15.43 -4.18 -21.11
N SER A 111 15.44 -3.79 -19.84
CA SER A 111 15.74 -2.42 -19.45
C SER A 111 16.45 -2.39 -18.11
N ALA A 112 17.24 -1.35 -17.90
CA ALA A 112 17.85 -1.05 -16.61
C ALA A 112 17.85 0.46 -16.40
N GLY A 113 17.89 0.88 -15.15
CA GLY A 113 17.97 2.31 -14.84
C GLY A 113 18.19 2.57 -13.37
N SER A 114 18.72 3.74 -13.10
CA SER A 114 18.92 4.23 -11.74
C SER A 114 18.40 5.64 -11.61
N ARG A 115 17.82 5.96 -10.45
CA ARG A 115 17.37 7.30 -10.11
C ARG A 115 17.77 7.63 -8.68
N ILE A 116 18.30 8.84 -8.48
CA ILE A 116 18.57 9.42 -7.17
C ILE A 116 17.78 10.73 -7.09
N VAL A 117 17.06 10.98 -6.00
CA VAL A 117 16.35 12.24 -5.80
C VAL A 117 16.71 12.81 -4.44
N ILE A 118 17.13 14.07 -4.41
CA ILE A 118 17.52 14.81 -3.20
C ILE A 118 16.81 16.16 -3.23
N GLY A 119 15.79 16.35 -2.40
CA GLY A 119 14.97 17.56 -2.45
C GLY A 119 14.30 17.74 -3.82
N ASN A 120 14.76 18.71 -4.61
CA ASN A 120 14.24 18.96 -5.95
C ASN A 120 15.21 18.53 -7.07
N ASP A 121 16.34 17.95 -6.71
CA ASP A 121 17.34 17.50 -7.66
C ASP A 121 17.13 16.01 -7.94
N SER A 122 16.84 15.66 -9.19
CA SER A 122 16.70 14.29 -9.66
C SER A 122 17.86 13.95 -10.59
N TYR A 123 18.54 12.87 -10.30
CA TYR A 123 19.60 12.32 -11.14
C TYR A 123 19.10 11.02 -11.73
N VAL A 124 19.12 10.91 -13.05
CA VAL A 124 18.64 9.73 -13.80
C VAL A 124 19.77 9.17 -14.61
N ARG A 125 19.90 7.85 -14.59
CA ARG A 125 20.85 7.11 -15.42
C ARG A 125 20.09 5.96 -16.09
N PRO A 126 19.84 6.03 -17.41
CA PRO A 126 19.00 5.06 -18.12
C PRO A 126 19.59 3.64 -18.17
N SER A 127 20.90 3.51 -18.11
CA SER A 127 21.64 2.24 -18.06
C SER A 127 23.01 2.47 -17.43
N ASP A 128 23.68 1.39 -17.01
CA ASP A 128 24.96 1.51 -16.30
C ASP A 128 26.11 2.03 -17.16
N ASP A 129 26.01 1.94 -18.50
CA ASP A 129 26.94 2.46 -19.48
C ASP A 129 26.71 3.93 -19.85
N LYS A 130 25.67 4.59 -19.28
CA LYS A 130 25.33 5.99 -19.54
C LYS A 130 25.73 6.89 -18.38
N ASP A 131 25.96 8.15 -18.70
CA ASP A 131 26.20 9.18 -17.71
C ASP A 131 24.92 9.53 -16.94
N TRP A 132 25.10 10.06 -15.73
CA TRP A 132 24.03 10.64 -14.97
C TRP A 132 23.59 11.97 -15.58
N VAL A 133 22.27 12.16 -15.63
CA VAL A 133 21.64 13.41 -16.06
C VAL A 133 20.92 14.03 -14.88
N HIS A 134 21.28 15.27 -14.57
CA HIS A 134 20.59 16.07 -13.55
C HIS A 134 19.33 16.71 -14.13
N VAL A 135 18.21 16.58 -13.42
CA VAL A 135 16.91 17.15 -13.76
C VAL A 135 16.41 17.98 -12.57
N ASP A 136 16.21 19.27 -12.77
CA ASP A 136 15.57 20.14 -11.76
C ASP A 136 14.06 19.90 -11.75
N LEU A 137 13.55 19.24 -10.70
CA LEU A 137 12.13 18.91 -10.56
C LEU A 137 11.21 20.14 -10.44
N LYS A 138 11.74 21.32 -10.12
CA LYS A 138 10.95 22.57 -10.12
C LYS A 138 10.57 23.00 -11.53
N ARG A 139 11.37 22.63 -12.52
CA ARG A 139 11.17 22.95 -13.94
C ARG A 139 10.32 21.89 -14.65
N VAL A 140 10.18 20.70 -14.06
CA VAL A 140 9.39 19.60 -14.62
C VAL A 140 7.90 19.91 -14.46
N LYS A 141 7.11 19.70 -15.52
CA LYS A 141 5.66 19.85 -15.47
C LYS A 141 5.04 18.87 -14.48
N ARG A 142 3.97 19.31 -13.80
CA ARG A 142 3.30 18.51 -12.76
C ARG A 142 2.67 17.22 -13.28
N ASP A 143 2.32 17.18 -14.54
CA ASP A 143 1.69 16.06 -15.25
C ASP A 143 2.67 15.21 -16.08
N ASP A 144 3.98 15.49 -16.02
CA ASP A 144 4.98 14.68 -16.72
C ASP A 144 5.05 13.28 -16.11
N PRO A 145 4.71 12.23 -16.87
CA PRO A 145 4.61 10.87 -16.32
C PRO A 145 5.96 10.22 -16.05
N PHE A 146 7.06 10.73 -16.63
CA PHE A 146 8.39 10.11 -16.56
C PHE A 146 9.35 10.84 -15.62
N LEU A 147 9.31 12.16 -15.63
CA LEU A 147 10.25 12.98 -14.87
C LEU A 147 9.69 13.40 -13.51
N ARG A 148 8.37 13.51 -13.38
CA ARG A 148 7.73 13.81 -12.11
C ARG A 148 8.21 12.86 -11.00
N PHE A 149 8.33 13.38 -9.80
CA PHE A 149 8.60 12.60 -8.60
C PHE A 149 7.62 12.94 -7.50
N ASP A 150 6.93 11.92 -7.00
CA ASP A 150 5.97 12.08 -5.91
C ASP A 150 6.64 11.76 -4.57
N TRP A 151 6.86 12.79 -3.74
CA TRP A 151 7.40 12.64 -2.41
C TRP A 151 6.41 12.02 -1.40
N VAL A 152 5.12 12.01 -1.73
CA VAL A 152 4.08 11.45 -0.85
C VAL A 152 4.14 9.93 -0.83
N ASP A 153 4.41 9.33 -2.00
CA ASP A 153 4.48 7.88 -2.13
C ASP A 153 5.49 7.42 -3.20
N PRO A 154 6.79 7.69 -3.02
CA PRO A 154 7.78 7.36 -4.03
C PRO A 154 8.00 5.86 -4.23
N THR A 155 7.51 5.04 -3.30
CA THR A 155 7.65 3.58 -3.32
C THR A 155 6.36 2.84 -3.62
N GLY A 156 5.21 3.50 -3.73
CA GLY A 156 3.91 2.86 -3.89
C GLY A 156 3.36 2.20 -2.62
N LEU A 157 4.06 2.34 -1.48
CA LEU A 157 3.65 1.67 -0.23
C LEU A 157 2.34 2.23 0.34
N LYS A 158 2.11 3.53 0.20
CA LYS A 158 0.86 4.19 0.61
C LYS A 158 -0.31 3.73 -0.25
N ALA A 159 -0.13 3.71 -1.57
CA ALA A 159 -1.13 3.22 -2.50
C ALA A 159 -1.50 1.76 -2.19
N PHE A 160 -0.49 0.91 -1.98
CA PHE A 160 -0.68 -0.48 -1.56
C PHE A 160 -1.48 -0.57 -0.25
N THR A 161 -1.09 0.17 0.79
CA THR A 161 -1.80 0.19 2.08
C THR A 161 -3.27 0.57 1.92
N SER A 162 -3.56 1.56 1.09
CA SER A 162 -4.93 2.03 0.84
C SER A 162 -5.78 1.04 0.04
N SER A 163 -5.16 0.15 -0.72
CA SER A 163 -5.82 -0.83 -1.58
C SER A 163 -6.14 -2.16 -0.89
N ILE A 164 -5.70 -2.35 0.35
CA ILE A 164 -5.95 -3.57 1.12
C ILE A 164 -7.45 -3.75 1.37
N ALA A 165 -8.00 -4.85 0.86
CA ALA A 165 -9.42 -5.20 0.99
C ALA A 165 -9.70 -6.08 2.20
N SER A 166 -8.86 -7.12 2.43
CA SER A 166 -8.98 -8.03 3.58
C SER A 166 -7.63 -8.36 4.18
N VAL A 167 -7.62 -8.67 5.47
CA VAL A 167 -6.43 -9.09 6.22
C VAL A 167 -6.80 -10.19 7.19
N ASP A 168 -6.00 -11.23 7.20
CA ASP A 168 -6.02 -12.32 8.17
C ASP A 168 -4.62 -12.45 8.79
N ARG A 169 -4.55 -12.76 10.09
CA ARG A 169 -3.30 -13.06 10.77
C ARG A 169 -3.06 -14.57 10.75
N VAL A 170 -1.92 -14.99 10.23
CA VAL A 170 -1.51 -16.41 10.19
C VAL A 170 -0.71 -16.77 11.43
N ASP A 171 0.18 -15.88 11.85
CA ASP A 171 1.00 -16.01 13.06
C ASP A 171 1.31 -14.58 13.62
N PRO A 172 2.00 -14.43 14.75
CA PRO A 172 2.27 -13.12 15.36
C PRO A 172 2.93 -12.09 14.44
N HIS A 173 3.63 -12.56 13.40
CA HIS A 173 4.43 -11.73 12.51
C HIS A 173 4.07 -11.89 11.03
N THR A 174 3.07 -12.69 10.69
CA THR A 174 2.67 -12.96 9.31
C THR A 174 1.20 -12.64 9.08
N TYR A 175 0.96 -11.83 8.09
CA TYR A 175 -0.36 -11.39 7.63
C TYR A 175 -0.56 -11.85 6.19
N THR A 176 -1.77 -12.31 5.90
CA THR A 176 -2.22 -12.59 4.54
C THR A 176 -3.46 -11.78 4.24
N GLY A 177 -3.82 -11.64 2.98
CA GLY A 177 -5.02 -10.90 2.61
C GLY A 177 -5.13 -10.69 1.12
N ARG A 178 -6.00 -9.76 0.76
CA ARG A 178 -6.22 -9.37 -0.63
C ARG A 178 -6.14 -7.85 -0.77
N PHE A 179 -5.64 -7.39 -1.90
CA PHE A 179 -5.57 -5.99 -2.26
C PHE A 179 -6.03 -5.78 -3.70
N ASP A 180 -6.46 -4.57 -4.01
CA ASP A 180 -6.79 -4.18 -5.37
C ASP A 180 -5.59 -3.48 -6.01
N PRO A 181 -4.92 -4.10 -7.00
CA PRO A 181 -3.78 -3.48 -7.68
C PRO A 181 -4.18 -2.36 -8.66
N THR A 182 -5.48 -2.18 -8.92
CA THR A 182 -5.99 -1.08 -9.75
C THR A 182 -6.33 0.10 -8.87
N GLY A 183 -5.44 1.09 -8.80
CA GLY A 183 -5.70 2.31 -8.04
C GLY A 183 -6.90 3.11 -8.57
N LYS A 184 -7.39 4.06 -7.77
CA LYS A 184 -8.52 4.94 -8.12
C LYS A 184 -8.33 5.71 -9.42
N ASP A 185 -7.08 5.93 -9.82
CA ASP A 185 -6.70 6.70 -11.01
C ASP A 185 -6.33 5.82 -12.21
N ALA A 186 -6.79 4.56 -12.24
CA ALA A 186 -6.50 3.58 -13.29
C ALA A 186 -4.99 3.34 -13.54
N THR A 187 -4.12 3.85 -12.70
CA THR A 187 -2.69 3.54 -12.71
C THR A 187 -2.45 2.31 -11.85
N SER A 188 -2.08 1.21 -12.48
CA SER A 188 -1.67 0.01 -11.75
C SER A 188 -0.43 0.34 -10.92
N PHE A 189 -0.46 0.01 -9.65
CA PHE A 189 0.71 0.11 -8.81
C PHE A 189 1.11 -1.28 -8.31
N LEU A 190 2.39 -1.46 -8.09
CA LEU A 190 2.92 -2.63 -7.44
C LEU A 190 3.65 -2.21 -6.17
N PRO A 191 3.62 -3.05 -5.14
CA PRO A 191 4.25 -2.67 -3.89
C PRO A 191 5.75 -2.47 -4.09
N VAL A 192 6.21 -1.47 -3.43
CA VAL A 192 7.57 -1.03 -3.12
C VAL A 192 8.64 -1.42 -4.13
N GLY A 193 8.93 -0.50 -5.04
CA GLY A 193 10.06 -0.60 -5.96
C GLY A 193 9.83 -1.47 -7.19
N ALA A 194 8.66 -2.08 -7.34
CA ALA A 194 8.31 -2.77 -8.57
C ALA A 194 7.91 -1.77 -9.67
N PRO A 195 8.22 -2.05 -10.94
CA PRO A 195 7.78 -1.21 -12.04
C PRO A 195 6.24 -1.26 -12.14
N SER A 196 5.65 -0.16 -12.58
CA SER A 196 4.22 -0.10 -12.88
C SER A 196 3.88 -1.11 -13.96
N ILE A 197 2.94 -2.00 -13.70
CA ILE A 197 2.38 -2.91 -14.72
C ILE A 197 1.11 -2.26 -15.26
N VAL A 198 1.12 -1.91 -16.53
CA VAL A 198 -0.07 -1.37 -17.18
C VAL A 198 -1.14 -2.46 -17.26
N SER A 199 -2.30 -2.15 -16.73
CA SER A 199 -3.58 -2.85 -16.78
C SER A 199 -3.61 -4.18 -17.56
N ILE A 200 -3.57 -5.29 -16.85
CA ILE A 200 -3.78 -6.63 -17.39
C ILE A 200 -5.05 -7.28 -16.82
N GLY A 201 -6.06 -6.49 -16.51
CA GLY A 201 -7.33 -7.01 -15.99
C GLY A 201 -7.21 -7.72 -14.64
N ILE A 202 -6.23 -7.37 -13.83
CA ILE A 202 -6.01 -7.98 -12.52
C ILE A 202 -7.07 -7.47 -11.54
N ARG A 203 -7.74 -8.40 -10.89
CA ARG A 203 -8.69 -8.13 -9.79
C ARG A 203 -7.98 -8.29 -8.45
N LEU A 204 -8.76 -8.36 -7.37
CA LEU A 204 -8.25 -8.60 -6.02
C LEU A 204 -7.19 -9.70 -5.99
N SER A 205 -5.99 -9.33 -5.62
CA SER A 205 -4.80 -10.15 -5.64
C SER A 205 -4.35 -10.50 -4.22
N PRO A 206 -3.91 -11.74 -3.97
CA PRO A 206 -3.43 -12.13 -2.65
C PRO A 206 -2.07 -11.51 -2.34
N PHE A 207 -1.85 -11.25 -1.06
CA PHE A 207 -0.55 -10.86 -0.51
C PHE A 207 -0.20 -11.64 0.74
N THR A 208 1.11 -11.69 1.04
CA THR A 208 1.65 -12.09 2.33
C THR A 208 2.62 -11.03 2.79
N ILE A 209 2.48 -10.56 4.04
CA ILE A 209 3.37 -9.58 4.65
C ILE A 209 3.95 -10.18 5.92
N THR A 210 5.26 -10.00 6.11
CA THR A 210 5.93 -10.35 7.37
C THR A 210 6.45 -9.09 8.05
N THR A 211 6.41 -9.11 9.39
CA THR A 211 6.98 -8.08 10.25
C THR A 211 8.04 -8.69 11.16
N ASP A 212 8.91 -7.86 11.70
CA ASP A 212 9.81 -8.28 12.80
C ASP A 212 9.15 -8.09 14.18
N GLY A 213 9.87 -8.50 15.23
CA GLY A 213 9.41 -8.37 16.62
C GLY A 213 9.21 -6.91 17.08
N GLN A 214 9.65 -5.92 16.31
CA GLN A 214 9.42 -4.49 16.55
C GLN A 214 8.24 -3.93 15.73
N GLY A 215 7.62 -4.77 14.90
CA GLY A 215 6.49 -4.39 14.03
C GLY A 215 6.91 -3.63 12.77
N TRP A 216 8.17 -3.72 12.32
CA TRP A 216 8.59 -3.23 11.02
C TRP A 216 8.27 -4.26 9.94
N VAL A 217 7.77 -3.80 8.81
CA VAL A 217 7.56 -4.67 7.64
C VAL A 217 8.91 -5.11 7.08
N THR A 218 9.14 -6.42 7.00
CA THR A 218 10.38 -7.01 6.48
C THR A 218 10.21 -7.61 5.09
N SER A 219 9.00 -8.04 4.74
CA SER A 219 8.69 -8.58 3.42
C SER A 219 7.25 -8.31 3.01
N ILE A 220 7.06 -8.04 1.71
CA ILE A 220 5.76 -7.97 1.05
C ILE A 220 5.84 -8.88 -0.18
N LYS A 221 5.05 -9.92 -0.21
CA LYS A 221 4.91 -10.84 -1.35
C LYS A 221 3.52 -10.68 -1.94
N VAL A 222 3.42 -10.46 -3.25
CA VAL A 222 2.15 -10.39 -3.96
C VAL A 222 2.13 -11.40 -5.09
N GLU A 223 0.95 -11.97 -5.34
CA GLU A 223 0.67 -12.83 -6.46
C GLU A 223 -0.41 -12.17 -7.31
N LEU A 224 -0.08 -11.88 -8.55
CA LEU A 224 -1.01 -11.30 -9.51
C LEU A 224 -1.42 -12.38 -10.51
N SER A 225 -2.71 -12.49 -10.75
CA SER A 225 -3.26 -13.45 -11.71
C SER A 225 -3.91 -12.66 -12.85
N PRO A 226 -3.18 -12.40 -13.95
CA PRO A 226 -3.76 -11.81 -15.14
C PRO A 226 -4.87 -12.68 -15.70
N SER A 227 -5.83 -12.10 -16.45
CA SER A 227 -6.85 -12.85 -17.17
C SER A 227 -6.22 -13.80 -18.19
N ASP A 228 -5.12 -13.34 -18.80
CA ASP A 228 -4.37 -14.10 -19.79
C ASP A 228 -2.89 -14.15 -19.39
N GLY A 229 -2.34 -15.37 -19.30
CA GLY A 229 -0.92 -15.57 -19.02
C GLY A 229 -0.60 -16.18 -17.66
N PRO A 230 0.68 -16.36 -17.36
CA PRO A 230 1.14 -16.97 -16.12
C PRO A 230 0.94 -16.03 -14.92
N LYS A 231 0.83 -16.63 -13.75
CA LYS A 231 0.85 -15.88 -12.48
C LYS A 231 2.16 -15.11 -12.33
N LEU A 232 2.05 -13.90 -11.83
CA LEU A 232 3.18 -13.03 -11.54
C LEU A 232 3.42 -13.00 -10.03
N MET A 233 4.65 -13.23 -9.64
CA MET A 233 5.07 -13.25 -8.24
C MET A 233 6.10 -12.15 -8.02
N LEU A 234 5.80 -11.23 -7.11
CA LEU A 234 6.72 -10.16 -6.74
C LEU A 234 6.97 -10.20 -5.24
N THR A 235 8.22 -10.10 -4.87
CA THR A 235 8.62 -10.05 -3.46
C THR A 235 9.49 -8.83 -3.23
N THR A 236 9.06 -7.96 -2.32
CA THR A 236 9.86 -6.87 -1.80
C THR A 236 10.34 -7.24 -0.40
N THR A 237 11.63 -7.12 -0.15
CA THR A 237 12.21 -7.19 1.21
C THR A 237 12.58 -5.80 1.68
N MET A 238 12.39 -5.52 2.97
CA MET A 238 12.69 -4.22 3.58
C MET A 238 13.59 -4.40 4.80
N LYS A 239 14.51 -3.47 4.99
CA LYS A 239 15.46 -3.49 6.09
C LYS A 239 15.98 -2.11 6.46
N ASP A 240 16.79 -2.06 7.53
CA ASP A 240 17.42 -0.82 8.00
C ASP A 240 16.44 0.29 8.37
N HIS A 241 15.26 -0.10 8.87
CA HIS A 241 14.23 0.85 9.30
C HIS A 241 14.75 1.81 10.36
N GLY A 242 14.50 3.12 10.15
CA GLY A 242 14.91 4.19 11.06
C GLY A 242 16.41 4.49 11.11
N LYS A 243 17.26 3.71 10.40
CA LYS A 243 18.69 3.96 10.36
C LYS A 243 19.05 5.10 9.43
N SER A 244 20.18 5.76 9.69
CA SER A 244 20.71 6.78 8.80
C SER A 244 21.18 6.14 7.49
N LEU A 245 20.66 6.64 6.36
CA LEU A 245 21.00 6.14 5.03
C LEU A 245 21.95 7.11 4.32
N LYS A 246 22.95 6.55 3.64
CA LYS A 246 23.85 7.31 2.77
C LYS A 246 23.24 7.31 1.36
N ILE A 247 22.46 8.34 1.03
CA ILE A 247 21.94 8.60 -0.30
C ILE A 247 22.55 9.93 -0.74
N ASN A 248 23.42 9.91 -1.73
CA ASN A 248 24.18 11.07 -2.18
C ASN A 248 23.99 11.28 -3.69
N ALA A 249 24.15 12.53 -4.14
CA ALA A 249 24.23 12.82 -5.56
C ALA A 249 25.43 12.09 -6.19
N PRO A 250 25.37 11.74 -7.47
CA PRO A 250 26.51 11.19 -8.19
C PRO A 250 27.64 12.22 -8.26
N ALA A 251 28.88 11.74 -8.31
CA ALA A 251 30.06 12.62 -8.38
C ALA A 251 30.09 13.50 -9.64
N ARG A 252 29.45 13.04 -10.72
CA ARG A 252 29.33 13.76 -11.99
C ARG A 252 27.95 13.53 -12.57
N ALA A 253 27.32 14.59 -13.09
CA ALA A 253 26.07 14.52 -13.84
C ALA A 253 26.08 15.67 -14.87
N GLY A 254 25.63 15.39 -16.07
CA GLY A 254 25.33 16.43 -17.06
C GLY A 254 23.97 17.04 -16.77
N GLU A 255 23.78 18.30 -17.17
CA GLU A 255 22.45 18.94 -17.07
C GLU A 255 21.48 18.39 -18.12
N ALA A 256 20.23 18.23 -17.74
CA ALA A 256 19.17 17.86 -18.68
C ALA A 256 18.99 18.95 -19.74
N ALA A 257 18.93 18.54 -20.99
CA ALA A 257 18.67 19.47 -22.08
C ALA A 257 17.28 20.11 -21.95
N ASP A 258 17.13 21.32 -22.44
CA ASP A 258 15.90 22.13 -22.32
C ASP A 258 14.63 21.43 -22.79
N PHE A 259 14.75 20.49 -23.76
CA PHE A 259 13.58 19.75 -24.26
C PHE A 259 12.89 18.90 -23.17
N TYR A 260 13.59 18.48 -22.12
CA TYR A 260 13.01 17.76 -20.99
C TYR A 260 11.98 18.61 -20.22
N TYR A 261 12.06 19.94 -20.35
CA TYR A 261 11.21 20.88 -19.62
C TYR A 261 10.13 21.55 -20.48
N ARG A 262 10.16 21.37 -21.82
CA ARG A 262 9.33 22.10 -22.79
C ARG A 262 8.06 21.37 -23.23
N LYS A 263 7.79 20.17 -22.76
CA LYS A 263 6.60 19.42 -23.20
C LYS A 263 5.29 19.95 -22.66
#